data_ca4197f38a524a671f01246426fe4fda
#
_entry.id   ca4197f38a524a671f01246426fe4fda
#
_cell.length_a   1.000
_cell.length_b   1.000
_cell.length_c   1.000
_cell.angle_alpha   90.00
_cell.angle_beta   90.00
_cell.angle_gamma   90.00
#
_symmetry.space_group_name_H-M   'P 1'
#
loop_
_entity.id
_entity.type
_entity.pdbx_description
1 polymer ?
#
loop_
_entity_poly.entity_id
_entity_poly.type
_entity_poly.pdbx_seq_one_letter_code
_entity_poly.pdbx_strand_id
1 'polypeptide(L)'
;VHRGLHYLSNLATEKYESVRGVVARFLNASDENEIVLNSGTTEGINMVAYGWAMEHLKRGDNIVLSVMEHHANIVPWHFLRERLGIELKWVEIDDHGNLDPQSVIDAIDKNTKLVGITHMSNVLGTIVDVKTICHAAKSLGVATLIDGSQGAVHMPVDVQEIGCDFYPITGHKLCGPTGSGAIYVKAQRMKEMRPFLGGGDMIKEVHRDSVLYNEAPMKFEAGTPGIVQTIGFGVALNYMMNVGLKNIAEYEAELKDYAIEKLTALNWLKLQGQPYNKGAIFSFTMDNACLLYTSPSPRD
;
A
#
# COMPACT_ATOMS: atom_id res chain seq x y z
N VAL A 1 27.73 -0.24 -8.16
CA VAL A 1 28.20 0.55 -7.00
C VAL A 1 27.62 0.01 -5.68
N HIS A 2 26.70 -0.93 -5.69
CA HIS A 2 26.12 -1.57 -4.52
C HIS A 2 26.74 -2.95 -4.30
N ARG A 3 27.02 -3.31 -3.03
CA ARG A 3 27.63 -4.60 -2.62
C ARG A 3 28.97 -4.96 -3.31
N GLY A 4 29.73 -3.94 -3.72
CA GLY A 4 31.11 -4.10 -4.22
C GLY A 4 32.14 -3.92 -3.11
N LEU A 5 33.39 -4.25 -3.41
CA LEU A 5 34.48 -4.25 -2.42
C LEU A 5 35.23 -2.91 -2.27
N HIS A 6 34.71 -1.81 -2.82
CA HIS A 6 35.36 -0.50 -2.76
C HIS A 6 34.57 0.52 -1.95
N TYR A 7 35.21 1.57 -1.49
CA TYR A 7 34.67 2.58 -0.57
C TYR A 7 33.29 3.14 -0.99
N LEU A 8 33.13 3.56 -2.25
CA LEU A 8 31.85 4.12 -2.73
C LEU A 8 30.73 3.09 -2.73
N SER A 9 31.07 1.82 -2.96
CA SER A 9 30.09 0.75 -2.91
C SER A 9 29.60 0.48 -1.49
N ASN A 10 30.53 0.45 -0.54
CA ASN A 10 30.18 0.26 0.88
C ASN A 10 29.30 1.40 1.37
N LEU A 11 29.66 2.65 1.06
CA LEU A 11 28.86 3.83 1.42
C LEU A 11 27.46 3.80 0.80
N ALA A 12 27.34 3.39 -0.46
CA ALA A 12 26.03 3.27 -1.13
C ALA A 12 25.19 2.15 -0.50
N THR A 13 25.80 1.03 -0.17
CA THR A 13 25.14 -0.11 0.51
C THR A 13 24.64 0.30 1.90
N GLU A 14 25.47 0.95 2.69
CA GLU A 14 25.09 1.44 4.02
C GLU A 14 23.89 2.41 3.95
N LYS A 15 23.93 3.39 3.03
CA LYS A 15 22.83 4.31 2.82
C LYS A 15 21.55 3.63 2.34
N TYR A 16 21.67 2.65 1.45
CA TYR A 16 20.54 1.86 0.96
C TYR A 16 19.89 1.06 2.09
N GLU A 17 20.66 0.28 2.82
CA GLU A 17 20.15 -0.57 3.91
C GLU A 17 19.55 0.27 5.05
N SER A 18 20.11 1.44 5.35
CA SER A 18 19.57 2.34 6.38
C SER A 18 18.15 2.84 6.09
N VAL A 19 17.69 2.82 4.84
CA VAL A 19 16.32 3.22 4.46
C VAL A 19 15.28 2.31 5.10
N ARG A 20 15.58 1.04 5.29
CA ARG A 20 14.70 0.08 5.95
C ARG A 20 14.29 0.54 7.34
N GLY A 21 15.27 0.95 8.16
CA GLY A 21 15.02 1.53 9.47
C GLY A 21 14.25 2.88 9.43
N VAL A 22 14.44 3.67 8.36
CA VAL A 22 13.64 4.89 8.15
C VAL A 22 12.17 4.55 7.90
N VAL A 23 11.89 3.59 7.02
CA VAL A 23 10.52 3.13 6.74
C VAL A 23 9.87 2.53 7.98
N ALA A 24 10.63 1.71 8.75
CA ALA A 24 10.13 1.11 9.99
C ALA A 24 9.67 2.21 10.99
N ARG A 25 10.47 3.25 11.18
CA ARG A 25 10.08 4.39 12.03
C ARG A 25 8.88 5.16 11.47
N PHE A 26 8.83 5.37 10.16
CA PHE A 26 7.73 6.09 9.50
C PHE A 26 6.37 5.39 9.66
N LEU A 27 6.35 4.07 9.63
CA LEU A 27 5.16 3.23 9.79
C LEU A 27 4.94 2.72 11.22
N ASN A 28 5.84 3.03 12.14
CA ASN A 28 5.90 2.46 13.50
C ASN A 28 5.89 0.91 13.50
N ALA A 29 6.68 0.31 12.61
CA ALA A 29 6.92 -1.14 12.63
C ALA A 29 7.78 -1.53 13.84
N SER A 30 7.58 -2.73 14.36
CA SER A 30 8.30 -3.22 15.55
C SER A 30 9.76 -3.58 15.28
N ASP A 31 10.08 -3.96 14.04
CA ASP A 31 11.41 -4.38 13.58
C ASP A 31 11.61 -3.90 12.13
N GLU A 32 12.81 -3.40 11.81
CA GLU A 32 13.15 -3.04 10.43
C GLU A 32 13.18 -4.26 9.49
N ASN A 33 13.35 -5.47 10.02
CA ASN A 33 13.24 -6.70 9.25
C ASN A 33 11.81 -7.03 8.80
N GLU A 34 10.79 -6.32 9.28
CA GLU A 34 9.40 -6.38 8.78
C GLU A 34 9.19 -5.52 7.53
N ILE A 35 10.23 -4.82 7.05
CA ILE A 35 10.18 -3.96 5.88
C ILE A 35 10.87 -4.62 4.70
N VAL A 36 10.16 -4.76 3.58
CA VAL A 36 10.73 -5.15 2.29
C VAL A 36 10.75 -3.94 1.37
N LEU A 37 11.94 -3.59 0.87
CA LEU A 37 12.12 -2.51 -0.09
C LEU A 37 11.74 -2.98 -1.49
N ASN A 38 11.01 -2.17 -2.24
CA ASN A 38 10.51 -2.52 -3.57
C ASN A 38 10.35 -1.27 -4.46
N SER A 39 9.79 -1.43 -5.65
CA SER A 39 9.56 -0.33 -6.60
C SER A 39 8.26 0.45 -6.36
N GLY A 40 7.44 0.04 -5.39
CA GLY A 40 6.17 0.70 -5.03
C GLY A 40 5.05 -0.29 -4.69
N THR A 41 3.88 0.26 -4.39
CA THR A 41 2.70 -0.49 -3.92
C THR A 41 2.29 -1.63 -4.85
N THR A 42 2.33 -1.42 -6.17
CA THR A 42 1.96 -2.47 -7.13
C THR A 42 2.83 -3.71 -6.97
N GLU A 43 4.15 -3.54 -6.84
CA GLU A 43 5.05 -4.66 -6.59
C GLU A 43 4.79 -5.29 -5.23
N GLY A 44 4.59 -4.47 -4.18
CA GLY A 44 4.28 -4.97 -2.83
C GLY A 44 3.02 -5.82 -2.78
N ILE A 45 1.93 -5.40 -3.44
CA ILE A 45 0.69 -6.18 -3.49
C ILE A 45 0.87 -7.47 -4.32
N ASN A 46 1.58 -7.40 -5.44
CA ASN A 46 1.90 -8.60 -6.22
C ASN A 46 2.77 -9.59 -5.42
N MET A 47 3.70 -9.09 -4.60
CA MET A 47 4.49 -9.94 -3.69
C MET A 47 3.58 -10.68 -2.70
N VAL A 48 2.55 -10.03 -2.14
CA VAL A 48 1.56 -10.70 -1.28
C VAL A 48 0.74 -11.71 -2.08
N ALA A 49 0.29 -11.35 -3.28
CA ALA A 49 -0.51 -12.22 -4.12
C ALA A 49 0.24 -13.51 -4.49
N TYR A 50 1.48 -13.40 -4.96
CA TYR A 50 2.24 -14.54 -5.45
C TYR A 50 3.10 -15.21 -4.38
N GLY A 51 3.57 -14.47 -3.38
CA GLY A 51 4.42 -15.00 -2.33
C GLY A 51 3.64 -15.57 -1.12
N TRP A 52 2.47 -15.01 -0.83
CA TRP A 52 1.65 -15.48 0.28
C TRP A 52 0.33 -16.11 -0.19
N ALA A 53 -0.48 -15.40 -0.96
CA ALA A 53 -1.83 -15.86 -1.26
C ALA A 53 -1.85 -17.13 -2.12
N MET A 54 -0.94 -17.29 -3.09
CA MET A 54 -0.82 -18.53 -3.88
C MET A 54 -0.53 -19.77 -3.04
N GLU A 55 0.13 -19.63 -1.90
CA GLU A 55 0.46 -20.75 -1.02
C GLU A 55 -0.68 -21.08 -0.03
N HIS A 56 -1.56 -20.11 0.25
CA HIS A 56 -2.56 -20.22 1.31
C HIS A 56 -3.99 -20.32 0.80
N LEU A 57 -4.24 -19.95 -0.46
CA LEU A 57 -5.58 -19.98 -1.07
C LEU A 57 -5.74 -21.17 -2.02
N LYS A 58 -6.91 -21.73 -2.02
CA LYS A 58 -7.34 -22.83 -2.91
C LYS A 58 -8.75 -22.57 -3.45
N ARG A 59 -9.18 -23.39 -4.40
CA ARG A 59 -10.53 -23.32 -4.96
C ARG A 59 -11.61 -23.29 -3.87
N GLY A 60 -12.50 -22.32 -3.96
CA GLY A 60 -13.60 -22.09 -3.02
C GLY A 60 -13.25 -21.19 -1.83
N ASP A 61 -11.98 -20.84 -1.64
CA ASP A 61 -11.61 -19.74 -0.73
C ASP A 61 -11.96 -18.39 -1.35
N ASN A 62 -12.07 -17.33 -0.54
CA ASN A 62 -12.39 -16.01 -1.03
C ASN A 62 -11.50 -14.90 -0.42
N ILE A 63 -11.48 -13.78 -1.14
CA ILE A 63 -10.87 -12.51 -0.72
C ILE A 63 -11.97 -11.46 -0.67
N VAL A 64 -12.02 -10.68 0.41
CA VAL A 64 -12.93 -9.55 0.56
C VAL A 64 -12.22 -8.28 0.14
N LEU A 65 -12.84 -7.51 -0.76
CA LEU A 65 -12.38 -6.23 -1.31
C LEU A 65 -13.50 -5.20 -1.24
N SER A 66 -13.16 -3.91 -1.23
CA SER A 66 -14.16 -2.86 -1.45
C SER A 66 -14.21 -2.41 -2.91
N VAL A 67 -15.33 -1.78 -3.31
CA VAL A 67 -15.44 -1.16 -4.64
C VAL A 67 -14.56 0.09 -4.80
N MET A 68 -13.96 0.59 -3.71
CA MET A 68 -13.07 1.75 -3.72
C MET A 68 -11.61 1.42 -4.02
N GLU A 69 -11.27 0.14 -4.18
CA GLU A 69 -9.87 -0.26 -4.31
C GLU A 69 -9.21 0.31 -5.56
N HIS A 70 -7.95 0.71 -5.44
CA HIS A 70 -7.11 0.99 -6.60
C HIS A 70 -6.84 -0.29 -7.39
N HIS A 71 -6.70 -0.19 -8.71
CA HIS A 71 -6.43 -1.34 -9.59
C HIS A 71 -5.28 -2.23 -9.12
N ALA A 72 -4.27 -1.66 -8.44
CA ALA A 72 -3.17 -2.43 -7.86
C ALA A 72 -3.65 -3.44 -6.81
N ASN A 73 -4.75 -3.13 -6.07
CA ASN A 73 -5.38 -4.02 -5.09
C ASN A 73 -6.63 -4.74 -5.65
N ILE A 74 -6.75 -4.83 -6.96
CA ILE A 74 -7.83 -5.55 -7.66
C ILE A 74 -7.24 -6.60 -8.61
N VAL A 75 -6.41 -6.16 -9.54
CA VAL A 75 -5.96 -6.96 -10.69
C VAL A 75 -5.18 -8.23 -10.27
N PRO A 76 -4.26 -8.20 -9.30
CA PRO A 76 -3.54 -9.42 -8.88
C PRO A 76 -4.49 -10.51 -8.35
N TRP A 77 -5.60 -10.11 -7.71
CA TRP A 77 -6.59 -11.04 -7.18
C TRP A 77 -7.42 -11.68 -8.28
N HIS A 78 -7.71 -10.96 -9.38
CA HIS A 78 -8.31 -11.56 -10.58
C HIS A 78 -7.40 -12.63 -11.20
N PHE A 79 -6.09 -12.41 -11.26
CA PHE A 79 -5.16 -13.44 -11.73
C PHE A 79 -5.19 -14.70 -10.84
N LEU A 80 -5.29 -14.53 -9.51
CA LEU A 80 -5.45 -15.67 -8.61
C LEU A 80 -6.83 -16.34 -8.75
N ARG A 81 -7.89 -15.56 -8.96
CA ARG A 81 -9.22 -16.10 -9.26
C ARG A 81 -9.20 -17.03 -10.47
N GLU A 82 -8.56 -16.60 -11.56
CA GLU A 82 -8.44 -17.42 -12.79
C GLU A 82 -7.59 -18.67 -12.55
N ARG A 83 -6.51 -18.57 -11.81
CA ARG A 83 -5.54 -19.66 -11.59
C ARG A 83 -6.00 -20.68 -10.55
N LEU A 84 -6.56 -20.23 -9.45
CA LEU A 84 -6.89 -21.05 -8.28
C LEU A 84 -8.37 -21.36 -8.17
N GLY A 85 -9.24 -20.59 -8.84
CA GLY A 85 -10.69 -20.71 -8.70
C GLY A 85 -11.21 -20.19 -7.36
N ILE A 86 -10.55 -19.16 -6.82
CA ILE A 86 -11.03 -18.42 -5.65
C ILE A 86 -12.15 -17.46 -6.04
N GLU A 87 -12.86 -16.94 -5.05
CA GLU A 87 -13.90 -15.93 -5.24
C GLU A 87 -13.44 -14.55 -4.74
N LEU A 88 -13.91 -13.48 -5.39
CA LEU A 88 -13.74 -12.10 -4.93
C LEU A 88 -15.09 -11.61 -4.44
N LYS A 89 -15.17 -11.25 -3.16
CA LYS A 89 -16.34 -10.64 -2.55
C LYS A 89 -16.16 -9.14 -2.51
N TRP A 90 -17.17 -8.40 -2.95
CA TRP A 90 -17.14 -6.95 -3.03
C TRP A 90 -18.04 -6.36 -1.96
N VAL A 91 -17.51 -5.35 -1.27
CA VAL A 91 -18.27 -4.55 -0.29
C VAL A 91 -18.52 -3.19 -0.91
N GLU A 92 -19.80 -2.84 -0.97
CA GLU A 92 -20.27 -1.56 -1.51
C GLU A 92 -20.05 -0.42 -0.51
N ILE A 93 -20.08 0.79 -1.03
CA ILE A 93 -20.09 2.04 -0.26
C ILE A 93 -21.47 2.66 -0.29
N ASP A 94 -21.77 3.55 0.65
CA ASP A 94 -23.01 4.32 0.64
C ASP A 94 -22.97 5.45 -0.41
N ASP A 95 -24.11 6.14 -0.59
CA ASP A 95 -24.26 7.26 -1.54
C ASP A 95 -23.33 8.45 -1.23
N HIS A 96 -22.83 8.54 -0.01
CA HIS A 96 -21.84 9.54 0.40
C HIS A 96 -20.40 9.11 0.18
N GLY A 97 -20.18 7.85 -0.18
CA GLY A 97 -18.85 7.27 -0.38
C GLY A 97 -18.19 6.75 0.91
N ASN A 98 -18.96 6.49 1.96
CA ASN A 98 -18.46 5.84 3.16
C ASN A 98 -18.39 4.31 2.96
N LEU A 99 -17.33 3.69 3.44
CA LEU A 99 -17.24 2.26 3.63
C LEU A 99 -17.50 1.94 5.11
N ASP A 100 -18.62 1.28 5.39
CA ASP A 100 -18.92 0.83 6.75
C ASP A 100 -18.00 -0.35 7.12
N PRO A 101 -17.18 -0.24 8.17
CA PRO A 101 -16.34 -1.34 8.64
C PRO A 101 -17.13 -2.60 8.96
N GLN A 102 -18.37 -2.47 9.47
CA GLN A 102 -19.20 -3.62 9.79
C GLN A 102 -19.61 -4.40 8.54
N SER A 103 -19.89 -3.71 7.42
CA SER A 103 -20.18 -4.38 6.13
C SER A 103 -18.99 -5.21 5.63
N VAL A 104 -17.75 -4.75 5.86
CA VAL A 104 -16.54 -5.54 5.54
C VAL A 104 -16.44 -6.77 6.45
N ILE A 105 -16.71 -6.61 7.75
CA ILE A 105 -16.66 -7.70 8.74
C ILE A 105 -17.73 -8.75 8.42
N ASP A 106 -18.94 -8.33 8.08
CA ASP A 106 -20.06 -9.22 7.76
C ASP A 106 -19.82 -10.01 6.45
N ALA A 107 -18.98 -9.49 5.53
CA ALA A 107 -18.58 -10.18 4.33
C ALA A 107 -17.58 -11.34 4.59
N ILE A 108 -16.93 -11.35 5.76
CA ILE A 108 -15.98 -12.41 6.14
C ILE A 108 -16.78 -13.68 6.49
N ASP A 109 -16.43 -14.78 5.85
CA ASP A 109 -16.97 -16.11 6.16
C ASP A 109 -15.87 -17.14 6.41
N LYS A 110 -16.24 -18.39 6.63
CA LYS A 110 -15.31 -19.52 6.89
C LYS A 110 -14.30 -19.78 5.76
N ASN A 111 -14.60 -19.32 4.54
CA ASN A 111 -13.74 -19.48 3.36
C ASN A 111 -12.88 -18.25 3.10
N THR A 112 -13.09 -17.16 3.81
CA THR A 112 -12.30 -15.93 3.65
C THR A 112 -10.88 -16.14 4.17
N LYS A 113 -9.88 -15.80 3.37
CA LYS A 113 -8.45 -15.93 3.71
C LYS A 113 -7.74 -14.57 3.78
N LEU A 114 -8.27 -13.59 3.06
CA LEU A 114 -7.68 -12.25 3.00
C LEU A 114 -8.78 -11.19 2.92
N VAL A 115 -8.56 -10.09 3.63
CA VAL A 115 -9.28 -8.82 3.46
C VAL A 115 -8.29 -7.81 2.91
N GLY A 116 -8.55 -7.28 1.70
CA GLY A 116 -7.71 -6.27 1.03
C GLY A 116 -8.46 -4.95 0.92
N ILE A 117 -8.08 -3.94 1.73
CA ILE A 117 -8.82 -2.67 1.83
C ILE A 117 -7.86 -1.48 1.71
N THR A 118 -8.28 -0.45 0.98
CA THR A 118 -7.57 0.83 0.95
C THR A 118 -7.69 1.56 2.29
N HIS A 119 -6.60 2.15 2.79
CA HIS A 119 -6.64 3.00 3.99
C HIS A 119 -7.33 4.35 3.70
N MET A 120 -7.10 4.87 2.49
CA MET A 120 -7.74 6.09 2.01
C MET A 120 -7.96 5.99 0.51
N SER A 121 -9.19 6.29 0.07
CA SER A 121 -9.55 6.27 -1.35
C SER A 121 -8.79 7.35 -2.12
N ASN A 122 -8.15 6.95 -3.22
CA ASN A 122 -7.51 7.89 -4.16
C ASN A 122 -8.50 8.67 -5.03
N VAL A 123 -9.77 8.31 -5.01
CA VAL A 123 -10.84 8.97 -5.78
C VAL A 123 -11.70 9.85 -4.87
N LEU A 124 -12.24 9.29 -3.80
CA LEU A 124 -13.20 9.97 -2.94
C LEU A 124 -12.55 10.67 -1.75
N GLY A 125 -11.32 10.30 -1.40
CA GLY A 125 -10.65 10.77 -0.19
C GLY A 125 -11.22 10.15 1.10
N THR A 126 -12.11 9.16 0.99
CA THR A 126 -12.67 8.45 2.14
C THR A 126 -11.57 7.79 2.95
N ILE A 127 -11.47 8.11 4.23
CA ILE A 127 -10.57 7.47 5.18
C ILE A 127 -11.34 6.33 5.85
N VAL A 128 -10.83 5.12 5.74
CA VAL A 128 -11.47 3.89 6.24
C VAL A 128 -10.95 3.57 7.64
N ASP A 129 -11.84 3.15 8.54
CA ASP A 129 -11.46 2.59 9.85
C ASP A 129 -10.89 1.18 9.68
N VAL A 130 -9.68 1.12 9.15
CA VAL A 130 -8.96 -0.14 8.92
C VAL A 130 -8.56 -0.85 10.21
N LYS A 131 -8.45 -0.11 11.32
CA LYS A 131 -8.13 -0.68 12.63
C LYS A 131 -9.23 -1.63 13.09
N THR A 132 -10.48 -1.19 13.05
CA THR A 132 -11.65 -2.02 13.40
C THR A 132 -11.72 -3.26 12.51
N ILE A 133 -11.53 -3.10 11.19
CA ILE A 133 -11.52 -4.21 10.24
C ILE A 133 -10.39 -5.21 10.55
N CYS A 134 -9.15 -4.73 10.75
CA CYS A 134 -8.00 -5.60 11.01
C CYS A 134 -8.14 -6.39 12.32
N HIS A 135 -8.65 -5.75 13.37
CA HIS A 135 -8.87 -6.43 14.67
C HIS A 135 -9.94 -7.51 14.58
N ALA A 136 -11.03 -7.24 13.85
CA ALA A 136 -12.07 -8.24 13.61
C ALA A 136 -11.56 -9.40 12.75
N ALA A 137 -10.90 -9.11 11.61
CA ALA A 137 -10.31 -10.13 10.73
C ALA A 137 -9.31 -11.02 11.50
N LYS A 138 -8.45 -10.42 12.31
CA LYS A 138 -7.50 -11.15 13.17
C LYS A 138 -8.20 -12.12 14.13
N SER A 139 -9.31 -11.70 14.76
CA SER A 139 -10.08 -12.57 15.66
C SER A 139 -10.71 -13.77 14.95
N LEU A 140 -10.93 -13.64 13.64
CA LEU A 140 -11.46 -14.69 12.74
C LEU A 140 -10.35 -15.49 12.04
N GLY A 141 -9.07 -15.19 12.32
CA GLY A 141 -7.93 -15.85 11.71
C GLY A 141 -7.70 -15.49 10.23
N VAL A 142 -8.25 -14.37 9.76
CA VAL A 142 -8.15 -13.88 8.39
C VAL A 142 -7.02 -12.86 8.26
N ALA A 143 -6.19 -12.99 7.23
CA ALA A 143 -5.11 -12.04 6.94
C ALA A 143 -5.64 -10.71 6.40
N THR A 144 -4.88 -9.63 6.62
CA THR A 144 -5.26 -8.29 6.18
C THR A 144 -4.15 -7.61 5.39
N LEU A 145 -4.51 -7.07 4.23
CA LEU A 145 -3.68 -6.18 3.43
C LEU A 145 -4.35 -4.80 3.38
N ILE A 146 -3.66 -3.80 3.86
CA ILE A 146 -4.15 -2.42 3.86
C ILE A 146 -3.31 -1.59 2.89
N ASP A 147 -3.92 -1.16 1.78
CA ASP A 147 -3.23 -0.30 0.81
C ASP A 147 -3.00 1.09 1.40
N GLY A 148 -1.75 1.34 1.80
CA GLY A 148 -1.29 2.57 2.43
C GLY A 148 -0.92 3.68 1.46
N SER A 149 -1.10 3.51 0.14
CA SER A 149 -0.61 4.45 -0.88
C SER A 149 -1.08 5.88 -0.70
N GLN A 150 -2.28 6.09 -0.20
CA GLN A 150 -2.79 7.42 0.13
C GLN A 150 -2.74 7.67 1.64
N GLY A 151 -3.12 6.71 2.47
CA GLY A 151 -3.14 6.89 3.92
C GLY A 151 -1.82 7.37 4.49
N ALA A 152 -0.70 6.78 4.07
CA ALA A 152 0.63 7.15 4.54
C ALA A 152 1.09 8.57 4.11
N VAL A 153 0.45 9.16 3.09
CA VAL A 153 0.75 10.52 2.62
C VAL A 153 0.11 11.57 3.53
N HIS A 154 -1.13 11.33 3.92
CA HIS A 154 -2.04 12.33 4.47
C HIS A 154 -2.20 12.25 6.00
N MET A 155 -1.77 11.15 6.61
CA MET A 155 -1.92 10.96 8.06
C MET A 155 -0.78 10.13 8.67
N PRO A 156 -0.52 10.28 9.97
CA PRO A 156 0.36 9.37 10.70
C PRO A 156 -0.18 7.93 10.62
N VAL A 157 0.72 6.98 10.37
CA VAL A 157 0.39 5.55 10.29
C VAL A 157 1.12 4.79 11.38
N ASP A 158 0.39 3.95 12.10
CA ASP A 158 0.90 3.02 13.09
C ASP A 158 0.43 1.60 12.75
N VAL A 159 1.29 0.83 12.08
CA VAL A 159 0.94 -0.53 11.64
C VAL A 159 0.75 -1.50 12.82
N GLN A 160 1.36 -1.22 13.98
CA GLN A 160 1.17 -2.02 15.19
C GLN A 160 -0.23 -1.77 15.78
N GLU A 161 -0.67 -0.49 15.83
CA GLU A 161 -1.99 -0.12 16.31
C GLU A 161 -3.10 -0.59 15.36
N ILE A 162 -2.91 -0.43 14.04
CA ILE A 162 -3.81 -0.96 13.01
C ILE A 162 -3.91 -2.48 13.11
N GLY A 163 -2.79 -3.14 13.38
CA GLY A 163 -2.73 -4.60 13.54
C GLY A 163 -2.80 -5.37 12.23
N CYS A 164 -2.55 -4.72 11.08
CA CYS A 164 -2.54 -5.35 9.76
C CYS A 164 -1.38 -6.34 9.58
N ASP A 165 -1.52 -7.22 8.59
CA ASP A 165 -0.47 -8.17 8.22
C ASP A 165 0.44 -7.61 7.13
N PHE A 166 -0.11 -6.80 6.21
CA PHE A 166 0.58 -6.20 5.07
C PHE A 166 0.18 -4.74 4.90
N TYR A 167 1.17 -3.85 4.68
CA TYR A 167 0.93 -2.42 4.46
C TYR A 167 1.93 -1.86 3.43
N PRO A 168 1.59 -1.86 2.13
CA PRO A 168 2.44 -1.30 1.08
C PRO A 168 2.34 0.22 1.01
N ILE A 169 3.47 0.88 0.67
CA ILE A 169 3.58 2.32 0.41
C ILE A 169 4.44 2.58 -0.83
N THR A 170 4.31 3.76 -1.42
CA THR A 170 5.01 4.13 -2.65
C THR A 170 5.68 5.49 -2.55
N GLY A 171 6.95 5.58 -2.97
CA GLY A 171 7.78 6.76 -2.80
C GLY A 171 7.27 8.00 -3.54
N HIS A 172 6.79 7.84 -4.79
CA HIS A 172 6.36 8.98 -5.60
C HIS A 172 5.15 9.77 -5.04
N LYS A 173 4.40 9.20 -4.11
CA LYS A 173 3.34 9.90 -3.38
C LYS A 173 3.83 10.51 -2.06
N LEU A 174 4.98 10.04 -1.56
CA LEU A 174 5.61 10.46 -0.29
C LEU A 174 6.79 11.41 -0.53
N CYS A 175 6.64 12.36 -1.45
CA CYS A 175 7.68 13.32 -1.85
C CYS A 175 8.98 12.67 -2.37
N GLY A 176 8.96 11.38 -2.64
CA GLY A 176 10.12 10.60 -3.06
C GLY A 176 10.16 10.31 -4.56
N PRO A 177 11.21 9.64 -5.03
CA PRO A 177 11.37 9.27 -6.44
C PRO A 177 10.35 8.21 -6.89
N THR A 178 10.06 8.19 -8.20
CA THR A 178 9.39 7.06 -8.85
C THR A 178 10.26 5.81 -8.79
N GLY A 179 9.65 4.62 -8.85
CA GLY A 179 10.38 3.35 -8.82
C GLY A 179 11.01 3.06 -7.45
N SER A 180 10.42 3.59 -6.37
CA SER A 180 10.76 3.28 -5.00
C SER A 180 9.52 3.12 -4.15
N GLY A 181 9.59 2.28 -3.16
CA GLY A 181 8.54 2.02 -2.20
C GLY A 181 8.97 0.96 -1.20
N ALA A 182 8.05 0.55 -0.36
CA ALA A 182 8.26 -0.52 0.60
C ALA A 182 6.92 -1.18 0.93
N ILE A 183 7.01 -2.38 1.50
CA ILE A 183 5.88 -3.00 2.14
C ILE A 183 6.28 -3.44 3.55
N TYR A 184 5.45 -3.07 4.53
CA TYR A 184 5.46 -3.70 5.83
C TYR A 184 4.83 -5.09 5.71
N VAL A 185 5.50 -6.08 6.23
CA VAL A 185 5.02 -7.46 6.32
C VAL A 185 5.28 -7.95 7.73
N LYS A 186 4.22 -8.28 8.45
CA LYS A 186 4.32 -8.80 9.80
C LYS A 186 5.23 -10.03 9.86
N ALA A 187 6.14 -10.09 10.83
CA ALA A 187 7.18 -11.12 10.95
C ALA A 187 6.65 -12.56 10.81
N GLN A 188 5.46 -12.84 11.37
CA GLN A 188 4.83 -14.15 11.22
C GLN A 188 4.51 -14.45 9.76
N ARG A 189 3.94 -13.50 9.02
CA ARG A 189 3.58 -13.66 7.60
C ARG A 189 4.80 -13.82 6.71
N MET A 190 5.90 -13.13 7.01
CA MET A 190 7.16 -13.32 6.27
C MET A 190 7.67 -14.76 6.29
N LYS A 191 7.47 -15.48 7.39
CA LYS A 191 7.85 -16.89 7.51
C LYS A 191 6.99 -17.80 6.63
N GLU A 192 5.74 -17.41 6.40
CA GLU A 192 4.75 -18.14 5.61
C GLU A 192 4.88 -17.86 4.10
N MET A 193 5.66 -16.83 3.70
CA MET A 193 5.79 -16.39 2.32
C MET A 193 6.96 -17.07 1.60
N ARG A 194 6.74 -17.31 0.29
CA ARG A 194 7.80 -17.63 -0.66
C ARG A 194 8.24 -16.40 -1.46
N PRO A 195 9.47 -16.40 -1.99
CA PRO A 195 9.88 -15.41 -2.99
C PRO A 195 8.92 -15.44 -4.20
N PHE A 196 8.57 -14.27 -4.73
CA PHE A 196 7.77 -14.16 -5.95
C PHE A 196 8.62 -13.79 -7.19
N LEU A 197 9.77 -13.14 -6.97
CA LEU A 197 10.80 -12.89 -7.98
C LEU A 197 12.03 -13.73 -7.65
N GLY A 198 12.66 -14.29 -8.69
CA GLY A 198 13.90 -15.04 -8.57
C GLY A 198 15.06 -14.31 -9.26
N GLY A 199 16.21 -14.25 -8.61
CA GLY A 199 17.40 -13.60 -9.16
C GLY A 199 18.60 -13.66 -8.22
N GLY A 200 19.60 -12.84 -8.48
CA GLY A 200 20.71 -12.63 -7.57
C GLY A 200 20.29 -11.95 -6.27
N ASP A 201 21.20 -11.85 -5.33
CA ASP A 201 21.09 -11.19 -4.02
C ASP A 201 20.12 -11.87 -3.02
N MET A 202 19.02 -12.47 -3.47
CA MET A 202 18.01 -13.12 -2.63
C MET A 202 18.34 -14.57 -2.20
N ILE A 203 19.49 -15.07 -2.59
CA ILE A 203 19.93 -16.47 -2.40
C ILE A 203 21.16 -16.56 -1.50
N LYS A 204 21.27 -17.65 -0.73
CA LYS A 204 22.52 -18.08 -0.04
C LYS A 204 23.36 -18.97 -0.91
N GLU A 205 22.73 -20.01 -1.50
CA GLU A 205 23.40 -21.01 -2.31
C GLU A 205 22.51 -21.45 -3.47
N VAL A 206 23.13 -21.76 -4.60
CA VAL A 206 22.47 -22.34 -5.77
C VAL A 206 23.16 -23.63 -6.14
N HIS A 207 22.42 -24.71 -6.15
CA HIS A 207 22.85 -26.03 -6.61
C HIS A 207 22.10 -26.40 -7.89
N ARG A 208 22.48 -27.48 -8.55
CA ARG A 208 21.82 -27.95 -9.77
C ARG A 208 20.35 -28.30 -9.54
N ASP A 209 20.01 -28.84 -8.38
CA ASP A 209 18.68 -29.37 -8.05
C ASP A 209 18.01 -28.65 -6.90
N SER A 210 18.62 -27.58 -6.35
CA SER A 210 18.06 -26.83 -5.21
C SER A 210 18.61 -25.43 -5.11
N VAL A 211 17.82 -24.57 -4.46
CA VAL A 211 18.20 -23.20 -4.12
C VAL A 211 17.95 -22.98 -2.63
N LEU A 212 18.95 -22.47 -1.93
CA LEU A 212 18.83 -22.00 -0.57
C LEU A 212 18.68 -20.46 -0.59
N TYR A 213 17.54 -19.98 -0.15
CA TYR A 213 17.25 -18.54 -0.09
C TYR A 213 17.88 -17.88 1.12
N ASN A 214 18.09 -16.57 1.03
CA ASN A 214 18.41 -15.73 2.18
C ASN A 214 17.25 -15.69 3.18
N GLU A 215 17.54 -15.19 4.40
CA GLU A 215 16.50 -14.87 5.36
C GLU A 215 15.67 -13.64 4.89
N ALA A 216 14.45 -13.51 5.42
CA ALA A 216 13.67 -12.28 5.23
C ALA A 216 14.39 -11.10 5.92
N PRO A 217 14.29 -9.88 5.37
CA PRO A 217 13.53 -9.49 4.17
C PRO A 217 14.26 -9.75 2.85
N MET A 218 15.57 -10.09 2.87
CA MET A 218 16.43 -10.19 1.69
C MET A 218 15.94 -11.23 0.67
N LYS A 219 15.28 -12.31 1.10
CA LYS A 219 14.71 -13.32 0.19
C LYS A 219 13.63 -12.78 -0.75
N PHE A 220 13.10 -11.57 -0.50
CA PHE A 220 12.07 -10.94 -1.32
C PHE A 220 12.63 -9.84 -2.25
N GLU A 221 13.92 -9.53 -2.15
CA GLU A 221 14.59 -8.45 -2.87
C GLU A 221 15.54 -9.02 -3.92
N ALA A 222 14.98 -9.48 -5.05
CA ALA A 222 15.73 -10.11 -6.11
C ALA A 222 16.36 -9.10 -7.08
N GLY A 223 17.63 -9.31 -7.41
CA GLY A 223 18.37 -8.53 -8.41
C GLY A 223 18.89 -7.19 -7.87
N THR A 224 19.55 -6.43 -8.75
CA THR A 224 20.08 -5.11 -8.37
C THR A 224 18.94 -4.13 -8.14
N PRO A 225 18.82 -3.56 -6.93
CA PRO A 225 17.71 -2.66 -6.62
C PRO A 225 17.90 -1.26 -7.21
N GLY A 226 16.86 -0.45 -7.18
CA GLY A 226 16.90 0.97 -7.51
C GLY A 226 17.61 1.79 -6.42
N ILE A 227 18.94 1.70 -6.33
CA ILE A 227 19.76 2.23 -5.23
C ILE A 227 19.51 3.72 -4.99
N VAL A 228 19.58 4.52 -6.06
CA VAL A 228 19.41 5.97 -5.98
C VAL A 228 17.98 6.33 -5.57
N GLN A 229 17.02 5.63 -6.15
CA GLN A 229 15.60 5.84 -5.87
C GLN A 229 15.27 5.50 -4.41
N THR A 230 15.78 4.39 -3.91
CA THR A 230 15.55 3.96 -2.53
C THR A 230 16.22 4.90 -1.52
N ILE A 231 17.46 5.33 -1.77
CA ILE A 231 18.12 6.33 -0.91
C ILE A 231 17.32 7.65 -0.92
N GLY A 232 16.89 8.11 -2.10
CA GLY A 232 16.04 9.30 -2.22
C GLY A 232 14.70 9.15 -1.50
N PHE A 233 14.11 7.96 -1.50
CA PHE A 233 12.91 7.66 -0.73
C PHE A 233 13.13 7.80 0.78
N GLY A 234 14.23 7.27 1.31
CA GLY A 234 14.61 7.46 2.72
C GLY A 234 14.78 8.94 3.10
N VAL A 235 15.36 9.74 2.20
CA VAL A 235 15.48 11.20 2.41
C VAL A 235 14.10 11.87 2.45
N ALA A 236 13.20 11.49 1.55
CA ALA A 236 11.85 12.04 1.50
C ALA A 236 11.03 11.70 2.76
N LEU A 237 11.11 10.47 3.26
CA LEU A 237 10.46 10.08 4.51
C LEU A 237 10.99 10.86 5.72
N ASN A 238 12.31 11.03 5.81
CA ASN A 238 12.92 11.86 6.86
C ASN A 238 12.45 13.31 6.75
N TYR A 239 12.32 13.87 5.54
CA TYR A 239 11.77 15.20 5.32
C TYR A 239 10.33 15.30 5.86
N MET A 240 9.45 14.37 5.52
CA MET A 240 8.06 14.36 6.02
C MET A 240 7.99 14.22 7.54
N MET A 241 8.81 13.35 8.14
CA MET A 241 8.88 13.22 9.60
C MET A 241 9.40 14.49 10.28
N ASN A 242 10.34 15.20 9.66
CA ASN A 242 10.86 16.47 10.19
C ASN A 242 9.84 17.62 10.10
N VAL A 243 9.03 17.68 9.05
CA VAL A 243 7.87 18.58 8.95
C VAL A 243 6.83 18.24 10.04
N GLY A 244 6.71 16.95 10.34
CA GLY A 244 5.76 16.39 11.29
C GLY A 244 4.48 15.92 10.60
N LEU A 245 4.23 14.61 10.64
CA LEU A 245 3.06 14.02 9.96
C LEU A 245 1.73 14.57 10.51
N LYS A 246 1.67 14.93 11.80
CA LYS A 246 0.48 15.59 12.38
C LYS A 246 0.30 16.99 11.82
N ASN A 247 1.36 17.77 11.69
CA ASN A 247 1.29 19.12 11.12
C ASN A 247 0.80 19.07 9.66
N ILE A 248 1.26 18.08 8.89
CA ILE A 248 0.81 17.84 7.51
C ILE A 248 -0.69 17.56 7.51
N ALA A 249 -1.17 16.63 8.34
CA ALA A 249 -2.57 16.26 8.42
C ALA A 249 -3.46 17.44 8.86
N GLU A 250 -3.04 18.22 9.83
CA GLU A 250 -3.76 19.41 10.31
C GLU A 250 -3.87 20.48 9.22
N TYR A 251 -2.77 20.78 8.53
CA TYR A 251 -2.78 21.77 7.44
C TYR A 251 -3.62 21.30 6.24
N GLU A 252 -3.55 20.03 5.88
CA GLU A 252 -4.41 19.46 4.83
C GLU A 252 -5.88 19.48 5.22
N ALA A 253 -6.22 19.32 6.51
CA ALA A 253 -7.59 19.44 6.98
C ALA A 253 -8.13 20.88 6.80
N GLU A 254 -7.33 21.91 7.10
CA GLU A 254 -7.68 23.31 6.85
C GLU A 254 -7.90 23.57 5.34
N LEU A 255 -7.00 23.09 4.49
CA LEU A 255 -7.11 23.23 3.04
C LEU A 255 -8.34 22.48 2.50
N LYS A 256 -8.63 21.29 3.04
CA LYS A 256 -9.82 20.52 2.68
C LYS A 256 -11.09 21.30 2.98
N ASP A 257 -11.22 21.86 4.18
CA ASP A 257 -12.42 22.60 4.59
C ASP A 257 -12.60 23.86 3.74
N TYR A 258 -11.52 24.61 3.49
CA TYR A 258 -11.52 25.73 2.56
C TYR A 258 -11.95 25.33 1.14
N ALA A 259 -11.41 24.22 0.61
CA ALA A 259 -11.76 23.75 -0.72
C ALA A 259 -13.22 23.31 -0.81
N ILE A 260 -13.75 22.61 0.20
CA ILE A 260 -15.17 22.22 0.26
C ILE A 260 -16.05 23.46 0.21
N GLU A 261 -15.77 24.49 1.04
CA GLU A 261 -16.52 25.75 1.04
C GLU A 261 -16.56 26.39 -0.36
N LYS A 262 -15.41 26.49 -1.03
CA LYS A 262 -15.32 27.15 -2.34
C LYS A 262 -15.96 26.33 -3.46
N LEU A 263 -15.75 25.02 -3.47
CA LEU A 263 -16.27 24.12 -4.51
C LEU A 263 -17.80 23.96 -4.40
N THR A 264 -18.35 23.87 -3.20
CA THR A 264 -19.80 23.76 -3.00
C THR A 264 -20.58 25.05 -3.33
N ALA A 265 -19.91 26.20 -3.34
CA ALA A 265 -20.48 27.45 -3.79
C ALA A 265 -20.69 27.55 -5.33
N LEU A 266 -20.11 26.60 -6.08
CA LEU A 266 -20.20 26.59 -7.55
C LEU A 266 -21.40 25.74 -7.98
N ASN A 267 -22.44 26.36 -8.50
CA ASN A 267 -23.70 25.69 -8.87
C ASN A 267 -23.61 24.79 -10.10
N TRP A 268 -22.54 24.87 -10.86
CA TRP A 268 -22.24 24.08 -12.06
C TRP A 268 -21.29 22.90 -11.76
N LEU A 269 -20.85 22.74 -10.50
CA LEU A 269 -19.96 21.70 -10.04
C LEU A 269 -20.68 20.85 -8.99
N LYS A 270 -20.57 19.53 -9.14
CA LYS A 270 -21.10 18.58 -8.16
C LYS A 270 -19.94 17.75 -7.60
N LEU A 271 -19.65 17.90 -6.30
CA LEU A 271 -18.71 17.04 -5.59
C LEU A 271 -19.22 15.59 -5.56
N GLN A 272 -18.33 14.64 -5.84
CA GLN A 272 -18.60 13.21 -5.77
C GLN A 272 -17.99 12.66 -4.47
N GLY A 273 -18.82 11.99 -3.69
CA GLY A 273 -18.44 11.49 -2.38
C GLY A 273 -18.19 12.60 -1.35
N GLN A 274 -19.00 12.60 -0.32
CA GLN A 274 -18.83 13.47 0.85
C GLN A 274 -18.87 12.61 2.11
N PRO A 275 -17.86 11.73 2.29
CA PRO A 275 -17.81 10.88 3.47
C PRO A 275 -17.59 11.71 4.73
N TYR A 276 -18.06 11.19 5.87
CA TYR A 276 -17.87 11.85 7.17
C TYR A 276 -16.40 11.92 7.61
N ASN A 277 -15.56 10.96 7.15
CA ASN A 277 -14.12 10.98 7.37
C ASN A 277 -13.41 11.11 6.03
N LYS A 278 -12.94 12.32 5.71
CA LYS A 278 -12.43 12.69 4.39
C LYS A 278 -11.06 13.36 4.48
N GLY A 279 -10.14 12.89 3.65
CA GLY A 279 -8.88 13.56 3.37
C GLY A 279 -9.00 14.61 2.25
N ALA A 280 -7.92 15.30 1.96
CA ALA A 280 -7.87 16.41 0.99
C ALA A 280 -7.83 15.94 -0.48
N ILE A 281 -8.71 15.03 -0.86
CA ILE A 281 -8.91 14.55 -2.23
C ILE A 281 -10.32 14.88 -2.68
N PHE A 282 -10.47 15.48 -3.87
CA PHE A 282 -11.74 15.93 -4.40
C PHE A 282 -11.99 15.37 -5.78
N SER A 283 -13.06 14.62 -5.93
CA SER A 283 -13.64 14.25 -7.22
C SER A 283 -14.91 15.04 -7.46
N PHE A 284 -15.11 15.51 -8.67
CA PHE A 284 -16.29 16.27 -9.02
C PHE A 284 -16.69 16.07 -10.48
N THR A 285 -17.93 16.34 -10.78
CA THR A 285 -18.45 16.44 -12.14
C THR A 285 -18.86 17.87 -12.42
N MET A 286 -18.80 18.27 -13.68
CA MET A 286 -19.18 19.60 -14.15
C MET A 286 -20.18 19.47 -15.28
N ASP A 287 -21.20 20.34 -15.26
CA ASP A 287 -22.16 20.41 -16.35
C ASP A 287 -21.52 21.08 -17.58
N ASN A 288 -21.77 20.51 -18.75
CA ASN A 288 -21.32 21.03 -20.05
C ASN A 288 -19.80 21.20 -20.22
N ALA A 289 -18.99 20.51 -19.43
CA ALA A 289 -17.53 20.50 -19.57
C ALA A 289 -17.02 19.10 -19.91
N CYS A 290 -16.19 19.02 -20.94
CA CYS A 290 -15.46 17.81 -21.27
C CYS A 290 -13.99 17.98 -20.90
N LEU A 291 -13.48 17.10 -20.07
CA LEU A 291 -12.08 17.14 -19.58
C LEU A 291 -11.08 17.15 -20.74
N LEU A 292 -11.36 16.37 -21.81
CA LEU A 292 -10.51 16.28 -22.99
C LEU A 292 -10.41 17.58 -23.80
N TYR A 293 -11.44 18.42 -23.77
CA TYR A 293 -11.46 19.70 -24.48
C TYR A 293 -10.98 20.89 -23.65
N THR A 294 -10.93 20.74 -22.33
CA THR A 294 -10.58 21.81 -21.39
C THR A 294 -9.21 21.63 -20.74
N SER A 295 -8.54 20.49 -20.97
CA SER A 295 -7.19 20.25 -20.47
C SER A 295 -6.19 21.12 -21.26
N PRO A 296 -5.36 21.93 -20.60
CA PRO A 296 -4.34 22.73 -21.25
C PRO A 296 -3.10 21.91 -21.65
N SER A 297 -3.17 20.60 -21.65
CA SER A 297 -2.04 19.74 -21.97
C SER A 297 -1.72 19.80 -23.47
N PRO A 298 -0.47 20.08 -23.85
CA PRO A 298 -0.05 20.05 -25.25
C PRO A 298 0.03 18.64 -25.84
N ARG A 299 -0.37 17.62 -25.08
CA ARG A 299 -0.41 16.21 -25.52
C ARG A 299 -1.82 15.74 -25.90
N ASP A 300 -2.82 16.57 -25.69
CA ASP A 300 -4.24 16.28 -25.98
C ASP A 300 -4.64 16.78 -27.39
#